data_f22d1d90770b9c511cea36777963ab91
#
_entry.id   f22d1d90770b9c511cea36777963ab91
#
_cell.length_a   1.000
_cell.length_b   1.000
_cell.length_c   1.000
_cell.angle_alpha   90.00
_cell.angle_beta   90.00
_cell.angle_gamma   90.00
#
_symmetry.space_group_name_H-M   'P 1'
#
loop_
_entity.id
_entity.type
_entity.pdbx_description
1 polymer ?
#
loop_
_entity_poly.entity_id
_entity_poly.type
_entity_poly.pdbx_seq_one_letter_code
_entity_poly.pdbx_strand_id
1 'polypeptide(L)'
;RLDGMISSPIFFKRLVERDPAGEFDASSLKFIASAGNALTPEVVKETNARFGAILCNVYGSTELALATTASMDQVAANPTIAGRVASGTKLRILDKEGHPVPRGEVGEIYLTNSTAMTGYTNPNLRLNKVDGLISIGDLGYIDEHDFLHVVGRADDMIIVGGENVHPQSVTEVLEAMPGIHEVHAGGVEDGETFQRIAVWAVPTADATGKALTADAIREWVRTKLADHSVPRDVHFLSQLPRNATGKVVPRLLHNHGEA
;
A
#
# COMPACT_ATOMS: atom_id res chain seq x y z
N ARG A 1 9.90 19.34 21.77
CA ARG A 1 9.60 18.02 22.31
C ARG A 1 8.24 17.58 21.81
N LEU A 2 8.15 16.42 21.16
CA LEU A 2 6.92 15.88 20.59
C LEU A 2 6.49 14.66 21.40
N ASP A 3 5.18 14.53 21.68
CA ASP A 3 4.61 13.34 22.31
C ASP A 3 4.12 12.31 21.27
N GLY A 4 3.81 12.73 20.05
CA GLY A 4 3.40 11.85 18.97
C GLY A 4 3.48 12.52 17.61
N MET A 5 3.41 11.72 16.55
CA MET A 5 3.36 12.20 15.18
C MET A 5 2.44 11.34 14.32
N ILE A 6 1.88 11.94 13.26
CA ILE A 6 1.07 11.26 12.26
C ILE A 6 1.63 11.63 10.89
N SER A 7 1.96 10.64 10.06
CA SER A 7 2.43 10.86 8.70
C SER A 7 2.29 9.59 7.83
N SER A 8 2.81 9.63 6.61
CA SER A 8 2.83 8.48 5.70
C SER A 8 4.01 7.55 5.97
N PRO A 9 3.93 6.27 5.57
CA PRO A 9 5.04 5.31 5.69
C PRO A 9 6.35 5.82 5.08
N ILE A 10 6.29 6.47 3.92
CA ILE A 10 7.50 7.00 3.26
C ILE A 10 8.16 8.12 4.08
N PHE A 11 7.39 8.89 4.82
CA PHE A 11 7.96 9.90 5.73
C PHE A 11 8.79 9.23 6.83
N PHE A 12 8.26 8.16 7.44
CA PHE A 12 8.97 7.45 8.51
C PHE A 12 10.21 6.75 7.99
N LYS A 13 10.15 6.13 6.80
CA LYS A 13 11.33 5.57 6.13
C LYS A 13 12.42 6.62 5.97
N ARG A 14 12.08 7.77 5.39
CA ARG A 14 13.05 8.88 5.21
C ARG A 14 13.56 9.46 6.52
N LEU A 15 12.75 9.47 7.57
CA LEU A 15 13.17 9.93 8.89
C LEU A 15 14.23 8.99 9.49
N VAL A 16 14.04 7.67 9.37
CA VAL A 16 15.02 6.66 9.79
C VAL A 16 16.30 6.78 8.96
N GLU A 17 16.20 6.92 7.64
CA GLU A 17 17.35 7.10 6.75
C GLU A 17 18.17 8.37 7.06
N ARG A 18 17.53 9.43 7.55
CA ARG A 18 18.17 10.69 7.93
C ARG A 18 18.90 10.64 9.27
N ASP A 19 18.58 9.66 10.10
CA ASP A 19 19.12 9.50 11.44
C ASP A 19 19.57 8.04 11.70
N PRO A 20 20.45 7.50 10.86
CA PRO A 20 20.87 6.10 10.96
C PRO A 20 21.65 5.79 12.23
N ALA A 21 22.31 6.78 12.80
CA ALA A 21 23.06 6.65 14.06
C ALA A 21 22.18 6.85 15.31
N GLY A 22 20.92 7.29 15.15
CA GLY A 22 20.03 7.55 16.27
C GLY A 22 20.42 8.77 17.11
N GLU A 23 20.96 9.80 16.48
CA GLU A 23 21.45 11.01 17.15
C GLU A 23 20.33 11.93 17.63
N PHE A 24 19.15 11.90 16.97
CA PHE A 24 18.02 12.71 17.39
C PHE A 24 17.35 12.13 18.63
N ASP A 25 17.17 12.97 19.66
CA ASP A 25 16.43 12.58 20.87
C ASP A 25 14.93 12.43 20.55
N ALA A 26 14.51 11.18 20.40
CA ALA A 26 13.11 10.79 20.19
C ALA A 26 12.46 10.22 21.48
N SER A 27 13.11 10.30 22.63
CA SER A 27 12.66 9.69 23.89
C SER A 27 11.30 10.20 24.39
N SER A 28 10.84 11.35 23.90
CA SER A 28 9.54 11.91 24.25
C SER A 28 8.37 11.33 23.45
N LEU A 29 8.63 10.63 22.33
CA LEU A 29 7.57 10.06 21.50
C LEU A 29 6.88 8.91 22.22
N LYS A 30 5.56 8.96 22.26
CA LYS A 30 4.70 7.94 22.86
C LYS A 30 3.98 7.10 21.82
N PHE A 31 3.73 7.69 20.62
CA PHE A 31 3.12 7.00 19.50
C PHE A 31 3.52 7.61 18.16
N ILE A 32 3.50 6.78 17.13
CA ILE A 32 3.64 7.15 15.73
C ILE A 32 2.44 6.55 14.99
N ALA A 33 1.64 7.37 14.31
CA ALA A 33 0.52 6.90 13.52
C ALA A 33 0.85 6.97 12.02
N SER A 34 0.81 5.83 11.34
CA SER A 34 0.97 5.72 9.90
C SER A 34 -0.39 5.81 9.22
N ALA A 35 -0.51 6.63 8.18
CA ALA A 35 -1.73 6.80 7.40
C ALA A 35 -1.45 7.15 5.93
N GLY A 36 -2.43 6.93 5.07
CA GLY A 36 -2.45 7.43 3.69
C GLY A 36 -1.82 6.53 2.63
N ASN A 37 -1.03 5.54 3.00
CA ASN A 37 -0.51 4.47 2.13
C ASN A 37 -0.45 3.16 2.90
N ALA A 38 -0.27 2.04 2.17
CA ALA A 38 -0.01 0.75 2.79
C ALA A 38 1.24 0.83 3.68
N LEU A 39 1.12 0.27 4.88
CA LEU A 39 2.23 0.12 5.82
C LEU A 39 2.88 -1.23 5.56
N THR A 40 4.16 -1.23 5.20
CA THR A 40 4.87 -2.45 4.83
C THR A 40 5.66 -3.02 6.00
N PRO A 41 5.93 -4.35 6.01
CA PRO A 41 6.75 -4.98 7.05
C PRO A 41 8.12 -4.32 7.24
N GLU A 42 8.75 -3.89 6.15
CA GLU A 42 10.05 -3.22 6.16
C GLU A 42 9.99 -1.90 6.93
N VAL A 43 9.02 -1.05 6.60
CA VAL A 43 8.82 0.24 7.28
C VAL A 43 8.52 0.04 8.76
N VAL A 44 7.71 -0.97 9.11
CA VAL A 44 7.43 -1.32 10.52
C VAL A 44 8.71 -1.72 11.24
N LYS A 45 9.50 -2.62 10.64
CA LYS A 45 10.76 -3.11 11.20
C LYS A 45 11.75 -1.97 11.45
N GLU A 46 12.00 -1.14 10.45
CA GLU A 46 12.95 -0.02 10.54
C GLU A 46 12.49 1.05 11.52
N THR A 47 11.20 1.42 11.48
CA THR A 47 10.62 2.41 12.39
C THR A 47 10.67 1.93 13.85
N ASN A 48 10.29 0.66 14.09
CA ASN A 48 10.31 0.07 15.43
C ASN A 48 11.75 -0.12 15.95
N ALA A 49 12.70 -0.44 15.10
CA ALA A 49 14.11 -0.52 15.47
C ALA A 49 14.66 0.84 15.92
N ARG A 50 14.23 1.95 15.29
CA ARG A 50 14.69 3.30 15.62
C ARG A 50 13.96 3.94 16.81
N PHE A 51 12.63 3.76 16.89
CA PHE A 51 11.79 4.49 17.84
C PHE A 51 11.15 3.61 18.93
N GLY A 52 11.36 2.30 18.89
CA GLY A 52 10.62 1.34 19.69
C GLY A 52 9.27 0.96 19.07
N ALA A 53 8.59 -0.02 19.66
CA ALA A 53 7.30 -0.53 19.15
C ALA A 53 6.13 0.44 19.47
N ILE A 54 6.20 1.67 18.95
CA ILE A 54 5.22 2.74 19.15
C ILE A 54 4.45 3.10 17.86
N LEU A 55 4.63 2.31 16.79
CA LEU A 55 3.97 2.52 15.50
C LEU A 55 2.58 1.88 15.50
N CYS A 56 1.54 2.66 15.22
CA CYS A 56 0.18 2.22 14.94
C CYS A 56 -0.22 2.53 13.50
N ASN A 57 -1.23 1.83 12.98
CA ASN A 57 -1.73 2.04 11.62
C ASN A 57 -3.14 2.63 11.63
N VAL A 58 -3.41 3.52 10.69
CA VAL A 58 -4.69 4.19 10.49
C VAL A 58 -5.08 4.09 9.02
N TYR A 59 -6.15 3.37 8.72
CA TYR A 59 -6.73 3.32 7.39
C TYR A 59 -7.98 4.19 7.32
N GLY A 60 -8.08 4.94 6.25
CA GLY A 60 -9.19 5.83 5.94
C GLY A 60 -8.92 6.63 4.68
N SER A 61 -9.83 7.55 4.38
CA SER A 61 -9.75 8.40 3.19
C SER A 61 -10.28 9.79 3.46
N THR A 62 -10.11 10.70 2.51
CA THR A 62 -10.72 12.04 2.58
C THR A 62 -12.25 11.97 2.65
N GLU A 63 -12.84 10.97 2.00
CA GLU A 63 -14.28 10.76 1.90
C GLU A 63 -14.92 10.28 3.22
N LEU A 64 -14.14 9.61 4.06
CA LEU A 64 -14.64 8.83 5.19
C LEU A 64 -13.89 9.10 6.50
N ALA A 65 -12.81 9.91 6.43
CA ALA A 65 -11.86 10.13 7.52
C ALA A 65 -11.28 8.79 8.05
N LEU A 66 -11.64 8.37 9.25
CA LEU A 66 -11.12 7.16 9.90
C LEU A 66 -12.03 5.96 9.64
N ALA A 67 -11.47 4.87 9.11
CA ALA A 67 -12.18 3.61 8.89
C ALA A 67 -11.77 2.51 9.88
N THR A 68 -10.47 2.21 9.93
CA THR A 68 -9.92 1.20 10.85
C THR A 68 -8.65 1.69 11.53
N THR A 69 -8.30 1.06 12.65
CA THR A 69 -7.06 1.30 13.38
C THR A 69 -6.42 0.00 13.82
N ALA A 70 -5.08 -0.07 13.75
CA ALA A 70 -4.30 -1.10 14.40
C ALA A 70 -3.43 -0.48 15.50
N SER A 71 -3.49 -1.04 16.69
CA SER A 71 -2.64 -0.62 17.82
C SER A 71 -1.17 -0.97 17.58
N MET A 72 -0.29 -0.42 18.40
CA MET A 72 1.16 -0.67 18.36
C MET A 72 1.48 -2.16 18.44
N ASP A 73 0.85 -2.87 19.39
CA ASP A 73 1.06 -4.32 19.58
C ASP A 73 0.54 -5.12 18.38
N GLN A 74 -0.58 -4.71 17.80
CA GLN A 74 -1.16 -5.35 16.62
C GLN A 74 -0.28 -5.17 15.38
N VAL A 75 0.24 -3.95 15.15
CA VAL A 75 1.19 -3.67 14.05
C VAL A 75 2.49 -4.42 14.25
N ALA A 76 3.02 -4.49 15.48
CA ALA A 76 4.23 -5.24 15.77
C ALA A 76 4.07 -6.75 15.54
N ALA A 77 2.89 -7.31 15.84
CA ALA A 77 2.58 -8.73 15.64
C ALA A 77 2.26 -9.07 14.17
N ASN A 78 1.55 -8.17 13.47
CA ASN A 78 1.18 -8.34 12.06
C ASN A 78 1.22 -6.98 11.35
N PRO A 79 2.32 -6.67 10.66
CA PRO A 79 2.54 -5.37 10.02
C PRO A 79 1.67 -5.08 8.80
N THR A 80 0.97 -6.08 8.25
CA THR A 80 0.18 -5.93 7.01
C THR A 80 -1.29 -5.59 7.25
N ILE A 81 -1.76 -5.57 8.50
CA ILE A 81 -3.15 -5.27 8.81
C ILE A 81 -3.47 -3.77 8.67
N ALA A 82 -4.61 -3.47 8.09
CA ALA A 82 -5.19 -2.13 8.15
C ALA A 82 -5.84 -1.85 9.51
N GLY A 83 -6.13 -2.90 10.28
CA GLY A 83 -6.63 -2.81 11.64
C GLY A 83 -8.08 -3.25 11.81
N ARG A 84 -8.64 -2.98 12.97
CA ARG A 84 -10.04 -3.25 13.30
C ARG A 84 -10.90 -2.03 13.01
N VAL A 85 -12.17 -2.30 12.69
CA VAL A 85 -13.16 -1.25 12.41
C VAL A 85 -13.26 -0.28 13.60
N ALA A 86 -13.09 1.00 13.33
CA ALA A 86 -13.18 2.05 14.34
C ALA A 86 -14.61 2.17 14.90
N SER A 87 -14.72 2.57 16.16
CA SER A 87 -16.03 2.76 16.81
C SER A 87 -16.90 3.74 16.02
N GLY A 88 -18.15 3.37 15.77
CA GLY A 88 -19.10 4.17 14.97
C GLY A 88 -18.96 4.00 13.45
N THR A 89 -18.02 3.20 12.97
CA THR A 89 -17.89 2.85 11.55
C THR A 89 -18.63 1.53 11.28
N LYS A 90 -19.37 1.49 10.17
CA LYS A 90 -19.93 0.25 9.59
C LYS A 90 -19.11 -0.09 8.37
N LEU A 91 -18.67 -1.34 8.25
CA LEU A 91 -17.88 -1.83 7.12
C LEU A 91 -18.44 -3.14 6.61
N ARG A 92 -18.46 -3.32 5.29
CA ARG A 92 -18.77 -4.58 4.61
C ARG A 92 -17.79 -4.77 3.45
N ILE A 93 -17.51 -6.02 3.14
CA ILE A 93 -16.80 -6.41 1.93
C ILE A 93 -17.84 -7.00 1.01
N LEU A 94 -17.97 -6.43 -0.20
CA LEU A 94 -19.01 -6.80 -1.16
C LEU A 94 -18.40 -7.30 -2.46
N ASP A 95 -19.12 -8.21 -3.14
CA ASP A 95 -18.82 -8.63 -4.50
C ASP A 95 -19.29 -7.57 -5.53
N LYS A 96 -19.12 -7.88 -6.83
CA LYS A 96 -19.52 -6.99 -7.94
C LYS A 96 -21.04 -6.79 -8.05
N GLU A 97 -21.81 -7.72 -7.50
CA GLU A 97 -23.27 -7.73 -7.44
C GLU A 97 -23.80 -6.99 -6.19
N GLY A 98 -22.92 -6.59 -5.28
CA GLY A 98 -23.23 -5.88 -4.04
C GLY A 98 -23.64 -6.80 -2.87
N HIS A 99 -23.36 -8.11 -2.96
CA HIS A 99 -23.59 -9.05 -1.88
C HIS A 99 -22.37 -9.19 -0.98
N PRO A 100 -22.55 -9.42 0.34
CA PRO A 100 -21.44 -9.67 1.24
C PRO A 100 -20.68 -10.93 0.86
N VAL A 101 -19.34 -10.84 0.81
CA VAL A 101 -18.48 -12.00 0.63
C VAL A 101 -18.15 -12.69 1.96
N PRO A 102 -17.84 -14.00 1.96
CA PRO A 102 -17.34 -14.72 3.13
C PRO A 102 -16.06 -14.10 3.71
N ARG A 103 -15.78 -14.39 5.00
CA ARG A 103 -14.50 -14.00 5.63
C ARG A 103 -13.34 -14.64 4.89
N GLY A 104 -12.25 -13.87 4.73
CA GLY A 104 -11.05 -14.28 4.00
C GLY A 104 -11.15 -14.11 2.49
N GLU A 105 -12.34 -13.88 1.94
CA GLU A 105 -12.52 -13.60 0.52
C GLU A 105 -12.38 -12.12 0.21
N VAL A 106 -11.71 -11.81 -0.90
CA VAL A 106 -11.47 -10.46 -1.36
C VAL A 106 -12.70 -9.91 -2.07
N GLY A 107 -13.10 -8.71 -1.68
CA GLY A 107 -14.15 -7.93 -2.33
C GLY A 107 -13.87 -6.44 -2.19
N GLU A 108 -14.79 -5.63 -2.71
CA GLU A 108 -14.71 -4.17 -2.60
C GLU A 108 -15.12 -3.72 -1.19
N ILE A 109 -14.32 -2.81 -0.62
CA ILE A 109 -14.53 -2.30 0.73
C ILE A 109 -15.57 -1.18 0.70
N TYR A 110 -16.72 -1.42 1.35
CA TYR A 110 -17.78 -0.46 1.54
C TYR A 110 -17.88 -0.09 3.01
N LEU A 111 -17.94 1.22 3.30
CA LEU A 111 -18.03 1.67 4.69
C LEU A 111 -18.77 3.00 4.85
N THR A 112 -19.22 3.30 6.05
CA THR A 112 -19.80 4.60 6.43
C THR A 112 -19.60 4.86 7.93
N ASN A 113 -19.56 6.14 8.28
CA ASN A 113 -19.50 6.62 9.66
C ASN A 113 -20.09 8.03 9.75
N SER A 114 -20.07 8.64 10.93
CA SER A 114 -20.59 9.98 11.16
C SER A 114 -19.80 11.10 10.50
N THR A 115 -18.57 10.83 10.02
CA THR A 115 -17.67 11.79 9.34
C THR A 115 -17.66 11.61 7.83
N ALA A 116 -18.45 10.65 7.30
CA ALA A 116 -18.55 10.42 5.88
C ALA A 116 -19.04 11.67 5.15
N MET A 117 -18.35 12.03 4.06
CA MET A 117 -18.75 13.19 3.25
C MET A 117 -20.10 12.95 2.57
N THR A 118 -20.83 14.02 2.29
CA THR A 118 -22.13 13.97 1.62
C THR A 118 -22.01 13.85 0.09
N GLY A 119 -20.89 14.29 -0.48
CA GLY A 119 -20.61 14.25 -1.92
C GLY A 119 -19.39 15.07 -2.31
N TYR A 120 -19.02 14.95 -3.58
CA TYR A 120 -17.97 15.78 -4.18
C TYR A 120 -18.50 17.15 -4.58
N THR A 121 -17.64 18.17 -4.55
CA THR A 121 -17.97 19.52 -5.07
C THR A 121 -18.09 19.53 -6.59
N ASN A 122 -17.41 18.64 -7.29
CA ASN A 122 -17.59 18.44 -8.73
C ASN A 122 -18.88 17.63 -8.98
N PRO A 123 -19.91 18.20 -9.63
CA PRO A 123 -21.20 17.53 -9.85
C PRO A 123 -21.13 16.30 -10.78
N ASN A 124 -20.04 16.16 -11.55
CA ASN A 124 -19.82 15.02 -12.43
C ASN A 124 -19.24 13.80 -11.70
N LEU A 125 -18.75 13.97 -10.47
CA LEU A 125 -18.24 12.89 -9.62
C LEU A 125 -19.35 12.40 -8.69
N ARG A 126 -19.56 11.11 -8.65
CA ARG A 126 -20.54 10.47 -7.76
C ARG A 126 -19.84 9.51 -6.80
N LEU A 127 -20.36 9.43 -5.59
CA LEU A 127 -19.96 8.40 -4.64
C LEU A 127 -20.57 7.06 -5.07
N ASN A 128 -19.75 6.02 -5.12
CA ASN A 128 -20.24 4.65 -5.26
C ASN A 128 -20.89 4.22 -3.94
N LYS A 129 -22.21 3.95 -3.95
CA LYS A 129 -22.99 3.68 -2.73
C LYS A 129 -23.83 2.42 -2.88
N VAL A 130 -23.77 1.57 -1.85
CA VAL A 130 -24.65 0.41 -1.66
C VAL A 130 -25.20 0.44 -0.22
N ASP A 131 -26.50 0.44 -0.05
CA ASP A 131 -27.17 0.46 1.27
C ASP A 131 -26.68 1.56 2.23
N GLY A 132 -26.32 2.73 1.69
CA GLY A 132 -25.80 3.85 2.47
C GLY A 132 -24.31 3.72 2.86
N LEU A 133 -23.65 2.63 2.49
CA LEU A 133 -22.20 2.47 2.57
C LEU A 133 -21.54 3.06 1.30
N ILE A 134 -20.34 3.60 1.45
CA ILE A 134 -19.58 4.25 0.39
C ILE A 134 -18.35 3.40 0.10
N SER A 135 -18.06 3.13 -1.19
CA SER A 135 -16.77 2.65 -1.63
C SER A 135 -15.93 3.78 -2.21
N ILE A 136 -14.64 3.70 -1.95
CA ILE A 136 -13.59 4.54 -2.55
C ILE A 136 -12.73 3.75 -3.54
N GLY A 137 -13.16 2.52 -3.87
CA GLY A 137 -12.51 1.64 -4.83
C GLY A 137 -11.37 0.79 -4.25
N ASP A 138 -11.25 0.70 -2.93
CA ASP A 138 -10.28 -0.21 -2.31
C ASP A 138 -10.84 -1.64 -2.26
N LEU A 139 -9.97 -2.62 -2.46
CA LEU A 139 -10.23 -4.05 -2.32
C LEU A 139 -9.58 -4.59 -1.04
N GLY A 140 -10.26 -5.54 -0.40
CA GLY A 140 -9.74 -6.14 0.81
C GLY A 140 -10.60 -7.28 1.33
N TYR A 141 -10.21 -7.82 2.46
CA TYR A 141 -10.95 -8.87 3.18
C TYR A 141 -10.84 -8.67 4.68
N ILE A 142 -11.79 -9.27 5.42
CA ILE A 142 -11.75 -9.38 6.88
C ILE A 142 -11.27 -10.79 7.22
N ASP A 143 -10.21 -10.89 8.03
CA ASP A 143 -9.71 -12.17 8.48
C ASP A 143 -10.53 -12.76 9.65
N GLU A 144 -10.16 -13.96 10.12
CA GLU A 144 -10.81 -14.67 11.23
C GLU A 144 -10.69 -13.96 12.57
N HIS A 145 -9.75 -13.00 12.70
CA HIS A 145 -9.51 -12.19 13.89
C HIS A 145 -10.14 -10.81 13.84
N ASP A 146 -11.02 -10.54 12.86
CA ASP A 146 -11.68 -9.25 12.61
C ASP A 146 -10.72 -8.12 12.18
N PHE A 147 -9.57 -8.43 11.61
CA PHE A 147 -8.70 -7.44 11.00
C PHE A 147 -9.03 -7.25 9.52
N LEU A 148 -9.08 -6.00 9.10
CA LEU A 148 -9.11 -5.63 7.69
C LEU A 148 -7.71 -5.75 7.09
N HIS A 149 -7.64 -6.39 5.93
CA HIS A 149 -6.50 -6.40 5.03
C HIS A 149 -6.90 -5.68 3.74
N VAL A 150 -6.16 -4.64 3.37
CA VAL A 150 -6.33 -3.94 2.10
C VAL A 150 -5.34 -4.51 1.10
N VAL A 151 -5.83 -5.06 -0.01
CA VAL A 151 -5.00 -5.75 -1.02
C VAL A 151 -4.69 -4.89 -2.23
N GLY A 152 -5.34 -3.74 -2.37
CA GLY A 152 -5.11 -2.79 -3.46
C GLY A 152 -6.38 -2.04 -3.82
N ARG A 153 -6.38 -1.47 -5.03
CA ARG A 153 -7.52 -0.74 -5.57
C ARG A 153 -8.17 -1.54 -6.71
N ALA A 154 -9.48 -1.40 -6.84
CA ALA A 154 -10.23 -2.04 -7.91
C ALA A 154 -9.83 -1.51 -9.31
N ASP A 155 -9.50 -0.21 -9.37
CA ASP A 155 -9.04 0.48 -10.59
C ASP A 155 -7.55 0.22 -10.91
N ASP A 156 -6.77 -0.26 -9.95
CA ASP A 156 -5.37 -0.66 -10.16
C ASP A 156 -5.22 -2.17 -10.45
N MET A 157 -6.28 -2.97 -10.27
CA MET A 157 -6.27 -4.39 -10.63
C MET A 157 -6.19 -4.53 -12.16
N ILE A 158 -5.30 -5.39 -12.63
CA ILE A 158 -5.11 -5.65 -14.05
C ILE A 158 -5.43 -7.10 -14.41
N ILE A 159 -5.71 -7.35 -15.68
CA ILE A 159 -5.95 -8.71 -16.21
C ILE A 159 -4.75 -9.09 -17.07
N VAL A 160 -4.00 -10.10 -16.62
CA VAL A 160 -2.84 -10.64 -17.31
C VAL A 160 -3.16 -12.05 -17.79
N GLY A 161 -3.34 -12.23 -19.11
CA GLY A 161 -3.66 -13.55 -19.68
C GLY A 161 -4.94 -14.19 -19.14
N GLY A 162 -5.92 -13.38 -18.73
CA GLY A 162 -7.19 -13.83 -18.16
C GLY A 162 -7.20 -13.93 -16.62
N GLU A 163 -6.07 -13.74 -15.96
CA GLU A 163 -5.94 -13.79 -14.49
C GLU A 163 -5.95 -12.38 -13.88
N ASN A 164 -6.64 -12.21 -12.76
CA ASN A 164 -6.67 -10.97 -12.01
C ASN A 164 -5.38 -10.81 -11.22
N VAL A 165 -4.66 -9.74 -11.46
CA VAL A 165 -3.39 -9.43 -10.78
C VAL A 165 -3.50 -8.08 -10.08
N HIS A 166 -3.06 -8.05 -8.83
CA HIS A 166 -2.94 -6.82 -8.06
C HIS A 166 -1.46 -6.38 -8.06
N PRO A 167 -1.08 -5.32 -8.79
CA PRO A 167 0.31 -4.85 -8.83
C PRO A 167 0.88 -4.50 -7.46
N GLN A 168 0.03 -4.12 -6.51
CA GLN A 168 0.42 -3.86 -5.14
C GLN A 168 1.09 -5.08 -4.48
N SER A 169 0.59 -6.30 -4.72
CA SER A 169 1.20 -7.53 -4.19
C SER A 169 2.62 -7.74 -4.72
N VAL A 170 2.87 -7.35 -5.98
CA VAL A 170 4.23 -7.40 -6.56
C VAL A 170 5.13 -6.36 -5.91
N THR A 171 4.62 -5.15 -5.67
CA THR A 171 5.35 -4.09 -4.95
C THR A 171 5.78 -4.57 -3.56
N GLU A 172 4.86 -5.12 -2.77
CA GLU A 172 5.11 -5.61 -1.40
C GLU A 172 6.19 -6.72 -1.35
N VAL A 173 6.11 -7.66 -2.28
CA VAL A 173 7.11 -8.74 -2.38
C VAL A 173 8.50 -8.18 -2.73
N LEU A 174 8.55 -7.17 -3.60
CA LEU A 174 9.80 -6.56 -4.04
C LEU A 174 10.41 -5.60 -3.02
N GLU A 175 9.61 -4.96 -2.17
CA GLU A 175 10.12 -4.11 -1.08
C GLU A 175 11.01 -4.90 -0.10
N ALA A 176 10.73 -6.21 0.08
CA ALA A 176 11.55 -7.10 0.91
C ALA A 176 12.80 -7.65 0.19
N MET A 177 13.02 -7.32 -1.08
CA MET A 177 14.16 -7.83 -1.84
C MET A 177 15.45 -7.04 -1.53
N PRO A 178 16.55 -7.72 -1.12
CA PRO A 178 17.83 -7.05 -0.92
C PRO A 178 18.30 -6.32 -2.20
N GLY A 179 18.78 -5.10 -2.04
CA GLY A 179 19.24 -4.26 -3.16
C GLY A 179 18.16 -3.33 -3.72
N ILE A 180 16.92 -3.43 -3.29
CA ILE A 180 15.86 -2.49 -3.63
C ILE A 180 15.72 -1.43 -2.52
N HIS A 181 15.80 -0.16 -2.91
CA HIS A 181 15.56 0.99 -2.03
C HIS A 181 14.10 1.44 -2.08
N GLU A 182 13.56 1.63 -3.29
CA GLU A 182 12.14 1.92 -3.53
C GLU A 182 11.68 1.11 -4.76
N VAL A 183 10.40 0.75 -4.80
CA VAL A 183 9.81 0.03 -5.93
C VAL A 183 8.34 0.40 -6.10
N HIS A 184 7.86 0.34 -7.32
CA HIS A 184 6.46 0.42 -7.69
C HIS A 184 6.19 -0.58 -8.82
N ALA A 185 5.12 -1.35 -8.68
CA ALA A 185 4.59 -2.18 -9.75
C ALA A 185 3.27 -1.60 -10.26
N GLY A 186 3.03 -1.72 -11.55
CA GLY A 186 1.81 -1.23 -12.19
C GLY A 186 1.48 -2.00 -13.46
N GLY A 187 0.25 -1.84 -13.94
CA GLY A 187 -0.17 -2.40 -15.22
C GLY A 187 0.26 -1.50 -16.37
N VAL A 188 0.73 -2.11 -17.45
CA VAL A 188 0.93 -1.45 -18.74
C VAL A 188 0.20 -2.21 -19.84
N GLU A 189 -0.20 -1.51 -20.90
CA GLU A 189 -0.86 -2.16 -22.04
C GLU A 189 0.03 -3.18 -22.72
N ASP A 190 -0.56 -4.27 -23.19
CA ASP A 190 0.12 -5.36 -23.88
C ASP A 190 -0.73 -5.90 -25.01
N GLY A 191 -0.15 -6.08 -26.19
CA GLY A 191 -0.84 -6.56 -27.38
C GLY A 191 -1.26 -8.04 -27.32
N GLU A 192 -0.63 -8.86 -26.47
CA GLU A 192 -0.92 -10.29 -26.35
C GLU A 192 -1.85 -10.62 -25.18
N THR A 193 -1.64 -9.97 -24.04
CA THR A 193 -2.34 -10.28 -22.78
C THR A 193 -3.25 -9.16 -22.30
N PHE A 194 -3.51 -8.15 -23.13
CA PHE A 194 -4.20 -6.89 -22.85
C PHE A 194 -3.45 -6.00 -21.89
N GLN A 195 -2.94 -6.56 -20.77
CA GLN A 195 -2.11 -5.88 -19.79
C GLN A 195 -1.00 -6.81 -19.30
N ARG A 196 0.09 -6.23 -18.84
CA ARG A 196 1.21 -6.91 -18.20
C ARG A 196 1.74 -6.10 -17.04
N ILE A 197 2.45 -6.76 -16.12
CA ILE A 197 3.13 -6.09 -15.01
C ILE A 197 4.41 -5.42 -15.50
N ALA A 198 4.55 -4.13 -15.17
CA ALA A 198 5.79 -3.38 -15.22
C ALA A 198 6.24 -3.02 -13.80
N VAL A 199 7.55 -3.02 -13.57
CA VAL A 199 8.19 -2.66 -12.31
C VAL A 199 9.15 -1.50 -12.53
N TRP A 200 9.08 -0.50 -11.67
CA TRP A 200 10.02 0.61 -11.57
C TRP A 200 10.74 0.51 -10.23
N ALA A 201 12.02 0.18 -10.28
CA ALA A 201 12.85 -0.07 -9.10
C ALA A 201 13.95 1.00 -8.96
N VAL A 202 14.14 1.46 -7.74
CA VAL A 202 15.29 2.29 -7.34
C VAL A 202 16.24 1.38 -6.56
N PRO A 203 17.43 1.05 -7.10
CA PRO A 203 18.41 0.24 -6.40
C PRO A 203 19.01 0.97 -5.20
N THR A 204 19.48 0.21 -4.21
CA THR A 204 20.34 0.76 -3.15
C THR A 204 21.68 1.23 -3.73
N ALA A 205 22.34 2.17 -3.05
CA ALA A 205 23.63 2.71 -3.52
C ALA A 205 24.83 1.76 -3.29
N ASP A 206 24.63 0.71 -2.51
CA ASP A 206 25.67 -0.26 -2.14
C ASP A 206 25.97 -1.29 -3.26
N ALA A 207 26.83 -2.26 -2.96
CA ALA A 207 27.19 -3.31 -3.90
C ALA A 207 25.99 -4.20 -4.29
N THR A 208 25.05 -4.42 -3.38
CA THR A 208 23.86 -5.25 -3.61
C THR A 208 22.93 -4.61 -4.63
N GLY A 209 22.62 -3.32 -4.47
CA GLY A 209 21.81 -2.58 -5.44
C GLY A 209 22.49 -2.43 -6.80
N LYS A 210 23.80 -2.24 -6.84
CA LYS A 210 24.57 -2.18 -8.09
C LYS A 210 24.60 -3.50 -8.86
N ALA A 211 24.43 -4.64 -8.17
CA ALA A 211 24.36 -5.96 -8.78
C ALA A 211 22.94 -6.38 -9.16
N LEU A 212 21.93 -5.56 -8.86
CA LEU A 212 20.52 -5.87 -9.12
C LEU A 212 20.26 -5.93 -10.64
N THR A 213 19.59 -7.00 -11.08
CA THR A 213 19.22 -7.20 -12.48
C THR A 213 17.73 -7.42 -12.64
N ALA A 214 17.19 -7.18 -13.82
CA ALA A 214 15.79 -7.46 -14.13
C ALA A 214 15.44 -8.95 -13.93
N ASP A 215 16.35 -9.85 -14.27
CA ASP A 215 16.13 -11.28 -14.09
C ASP A 215 16.11 -11.71 -12.62
N ALA A 216 16.94 -11.09 -11.78
CA ALA A 216 16.88 -11.30 -10.34
C ALA A 216 15.54 -10.86 -9.73
N ILE A 217 15.01 -9.72 -10.19
CA ILE A 217 13.67 -9.22 -9.79
C ILE A 217 12.59 -10.21 -10.23
N ARG A 218 12.61 -10.68 -11.48
CA ARG A 218 11.65 -11.67 -11.99
C ARG A 218 11.69 -12.96 -11.20
N GLU A 219 12.90 -13.47 -10.94
CA GLU A 219 13.06 -14.72 -10.18
C GLU A 219 12.58 -14.55 -8.72
N TRP A 220 12.87 -13.42 -8.08
CA TRP A 220 12.37 -13.13 -6.74
C TRP A 220 10.85 -13.17 -6.67
N VAL A 221 10.16 -12.53 -7.63
CA VAL A 221 8.70 -12.55 -7.72
C VAL A 221 8.20 -13.98 -7.98
N ARG A 222 8.79 -14.72 -8.91
CA ARG A 222 8.40 -16.11 -9.27
C ARG A 222 8.46 -17.05 -8.08
N THR A 223 9.39 -16.87 -7.15
CA THR A 223 9.48 -17.69 -5.94
C THR A 223 8.38 -17.42 -4.90
N LYS A 224 7.62 -16.33 -5.05
CA LYS A 224 6.68 -15.83 -4.02
C LYS A 224 5.26 -15.62 -4.51
N LEU A 225 5.08 -15.39 -5.80
CA LEU A 225 3.78 -15.15 -6.43
C LEU A 225 3.58 -16.07 -7.64
N ALA A 226 2.36 -16.10 -8.17
CA ALA A 226 2.03 -16.85 -9.36
C ALA A 226 2.71 -16.27 -10.63
N ASP A 227 2.90 -17.10 -11.67
CA ASP A 227 3.61 -16.72 -12.90
C ASP A 227 3.04 -15.49 -13.60
N HIS A 228 1.73 -15.31 -13.57
CA HIS A 228 1.07 -14.13 -14.17
C HIS A 228 1.39 -12.81 -13.44
N SER A 229 1.94 -12.87 -12.22
CA SER A 229 2.42 -11.70 -11.47
C SER A 229 3.88 -11.36 -11.76
N VAL A 230 4.61 -12.19 -12.51
CA VAL A 230 6.03 -11.93 -12.84
C VAL A 230 6.12 -10.75 -13.82
N PRO A 231 6.89 -9.70 -13.50
CA PRO A 231 6.98 -8.51 -14.35
C PRO A 231 7.68 -8.81 -15.67
N ARG A 232 7.06 -8.42 -16.80
CA ARG A 232 7.72 -8.46 -18.10
C ARG A 232 8.70 -7.29 -18.27
N ASP A 233 8.30 -6.10 -17.79
CA ASP A 233 9.11 -4.90 -17.87
C ASP A 233 9.71 -4.58 -16.50
N VAL A 234 11.00 -4.28 -16.48
CA VAL A 234 11.71 -3.81 -15.28
C VAL A 234 12.55 -2.59 -15.65
N HIS A 235 12.22 -1.46 -15.04
CA HIS A 235 12.88 -0.17 -15.25
C HIS A 235 13.66 0.21 -13.99
N PHE A 236 14.91 0.58 -14.15
CA PHE A 236 15.73 1.11 -13.06
C PHE A 236 15.72 2.63 -13.08
N LEU A 237 15.38 3.25 -11.98
CA LEU A 237 15.28 4.69 -11.81
C LEU A 237 16.20 5.17 -10.68
N SER A 238 16.56 6.45 -10.72
CA SER A 238 17.26 7.11 -9.61
C SER A 238 16.32 7.51 -8.48
N GLN A 239 15.04 7.71 -8.78
CA GLN A 239 13.98 8.00 -7.81
C GLN A 239 12.60 7.75 -8.42
N LEU A 240 11.61 7.40 -7.58
CA LEU A 240 10.22 7.34 -8.01
C LEU A 240 9.58 8.74 -8.01
N PRO A 241 8.78 9.09 -9.05
CA PRO A 241 8.05 10.36 -9.07
C PRO A 241 6.94 10.35 -8.02
N ARG A 242 6.91 11.37 -7.15
CA ARG A 242 5.94 11.46 -6.05
C ARG A 242 5.24 12.83 -6.05
N ASN A 243 4.01 12.85 -5.60
CA ASN A 243 3.27 14.07 -5.33
C ASN A 243 3.69 14.70 -3.99
N ALA A 244 3.10 15.84 -3.65
CA ALA A 244 3.38 16.56 -2.41
C ALA A 244 3.05 15.77 -1.12
N THR A 245 2.17 14.76 -1.20
CA THR A 245 1.82 13.89 -0.08
C THR A 245 2.70 12.62 0.01
N GLY A 246 3.69 12.48 -0.89
CA GLY A 246 4.60 11.34 -0.93
C GLY A 246 4.09 10.12 -1.69
N LYS A 247 2.90 10.17 -2.31
CA LYS A 247 2.37 9.07 -3.14
C LYS A 247 3.08 9.05 -4.49
N VAL A 248 3.42 7.86 -4.98
CA VAL A 248 3.92 7.65 -6.35
C VAL A 248 2.87 8.14 -7.35
N VAL A 249 3.34 8.76 -8.45
CA VAL A 249 2.48 9.26 -9.52
C VAL A 249 2.65 8.36 -10.76
N PRO A 250 1.82 7.31 -10.95
CA PRO A 250 2.02 6.28 -11.97
C PRO A 250 2.10 6.84 -13.39
N ARG A 251 1.29 7.84 -13.72
CA ARG A 251 1.29 8.48 -15.05
C ARG A 251 2.64 9.05 -15.47
N LEU A 252 3.53 9.38 -14.52
CA LEU A 252 4.87 9.87 -14.80
C LEU A 252 5.88 8.74 -15.01
N LEU A 253 5.54 7.52 -14.61
CA LEU A 253 6.38 6.33 -14.79
C LEU A 253 6.30 5.81 -16.22
N HIS A 254 5.13 5.85 -16.86
CA HIS A 254 4.93 5.36 -18.22
C HIS A 254 5.76 6.12 -19.26
N ASN A 255 6.13 7.36 -19.01
CA ASN A 255 6.97 8.18 -19.91
C ASN A 255 8.48 7.81 -19.86
N HIS A 256 8.91 6.91 -18.98
CA HIS A 256 10.29 6.48 -18.84
C HIS A 256 10.59 5.12 -19.54
N GLY A 257 9.63 4.56 -20.28
CA GLY A 257 9.77 3.27 -20.96
C GLY A 257 10.13 3.35 -22.47
N GLU A 258 10.28 4.54 -23.05
CA GLU A 258 10.66 4.76 -24.44
C GLU A 258 12.04 5.44 -24.53
N ALA A 259 13.11 4.72 -24.17
CA ALA A 259 14.47 5.11 -24.47
C ALA A 259 15.33 3.88 -24.80
#